data_54c61995ef1a8fd212219034a4d548af
#
_entry.id   54c61995ef1a8fd212219034a4d548af
#
_cell.length_a   1.000
_cell.length_b   1.000
_cell.length_c   1.000
_cell.angle_alpha   90.00
_cell.angle_beta   90.00
_cell.angle_gamma   90.00
#
_symmetry.space_group_name_H-M   'P 1'
#
loop_
_entity.id
_entity.type
_entity.pdbx_description
1 polymer ?
#
loop_
_entity_poly.entity_id
_entity_poly.type
_entity_poly.pdbx_seq_one_letter_code
_entity_poly.pdbx_strand_id
1 'polypeptide(L)'
;MYLTVKQQVKHLSKEDYITIRELCHTAKNLANEAIYNVRQHYFTEGEFLKYEKNYTLLKNSPNYKALNSNMAQQILKEVDGSFQSFFGLLKLVKQGKYAFMDCKLPHYLPKDGYTTLIIGFVRLKGNQLILPFSNSFKKTHKSVEITIPPILLDKTIKEIRMIPKANARFFEIQYIYEAECIQRNLNTNNALALDLGINNLVTAVSNSGQSFIIDGKRLKSINQWFNKENARLQSIKDKQHFGRKPTNRQKAVARNRNNKVNDYMNKTVRRVIDYCIINNIGTLVVGYNETFQHNSHIGKQNNQNFVNIPYGQLRNKLEYLCKLNDIVFVKQEESYTSKSSFWDRDDLPVYNADNPKEYPFSGRRLHRGLYKTASGKTINADVNGALNIMRKSSVVDMNILYSRGEVDTPIRIRIA
;
A
#
# COMPACT_ATOMS: atom_id res chain seq x y z
N MET A 1 -7.24 -9.91 14.03
CA MET A 1 -7.08 -8.78 13.06
C MET A 1 -7.65 -9.17 11.71
N TYR A 2 -7.93 -8.19 10.80
CA TYR A 2 -8.39 -8.52 9.45
C TYR A 2 -7.23 -8.45 8.46
N LEU A 3 -7.10 -9.50 7.63
CA LEU A 3 -6.14 -9.58 6.55
C LEU A 3 -6.85 -9.69 5.20
N THR A 4 -6.13 -9.38 4.12
CA THR A 4 -6.70 -9.39 2.76
C THR A 4 -5.84 -10.23 1.83
N VAL A 5 -6.46 -11.22 1.17
CA VAL A 5 -5.89 -11.92 0.03
C VAL A 5 -6.46 -11.33 -1.25
N LYS A 6 -5.60 -11.10 -2.25
CA LYS A 6 -5.99 -10.56 -3.56
C LYS A 6 -5.84 -11.62 -4.63
N GLN A 7 -6.86 -11.75 -5.46
CA GLN A 7 -6.88 -12.65 -6.61
C GLN A 7 -7.23 -11.88 -7.88
N GLN A 8 -6.44 -12.04 -8.93
CA GLN A 8 -6.87 -11.62 -10.27
C GLN A 8 -7.77 -12.71 -10.85
N VAL A 9 -8.99 -12.34 -11.21
CA VAL A 9 -9.92 -13.27 -11.83
C VAL A 9 -9.44 -13.58 -13.24
N LYS A 10 -9.22 -14.87 -13.52
CA LYS A 10 -8.76 -15.39 -14.82
C LYS A 10 -9.78 -16.42 -15.31
N HIS A 11 -9.79 -16.67 -16.61
CA HIS A 11 -10.57 -17.74 -17.24
C HIS A 11 -12.09 -17.63 -17.04
N LEU A 12 -12.61 -16.38 -16.91
CA LEU A 12 -14.05 -16.17 -16.96
C LEU A 12 -14.60 -16.53 -18.34
N SER A 13 -15.74 -17.19 -18.36
CA SER A 13 -16.52 -17.31 -19.60
C SER A 13 -16.95 -15.92 -20.08
N LYS A 14 -17.31 -15.81 -21.36
CA LYS A 14 -17.86 -14.55 -21.90
C LYS A 14 -19.13 -14.14 -21.16
N GLU A 15 -19.97 -15.11 -20.81
CA GLU A 15 -21.22 -14.92 -20.10
C GLU A 15 -20.96 -14.40 -18.67
N ASP A 16 -20.09 -15.05 -17.89
CA ASP A 16 -19.73 -14.61 -16.54
C ASP A 16 -19.11 -13.22 -16.53
N TYR A 17 -18.25 -12.95 -17.51
CA TYR A 17 -17.61 -11.63 -17.66
C TYR A 17 -18.66 -10.52 -17.89
N ILE A 18 -19.65 -10.75 -18.76
CA ILE A 18 -20.73 -9.81 -19.04
C ILE A 18 -21.59 -9.62 -17.77
N THR A 19 -21.95 -10.71 -17.11
CA THR A 19 -22.76 -10.72 -15.88
C THR A 19 -22.10 -9.89 -14.77
N ILE A 20 -20.80 -10.09 -14.51
CA ILE A 20 -20.09 -9.32 -13.49
C ILE A 20 -20.01 -7.83 -13.87
N ARG A 21 -19.80 -7.52 -15.14
CA ARG A 21 -19.82 -6.13 -15.62
C ARG A 21 -21.15 -5.46 -15.39
N GLU A 22 -22.25 -6.15 -15.69
CA GLU A 22 -23.60 -5.63 -15.48
C GLU A 22 -23.87 -5.35 -14.01
N LEU A 23 -23.51 -6.28 -13.11
CA LEU A 23 -23.63 -6.06 -11.67
C LEU A 23 -22.81 -4.83 -11.21
N CYS A 24 -21.57 -4.69 -11.66
CA CYS A 24 -20.72 -3.54 -11.32
C CYS A 24 -21.26 -2.22 -11.89
N HIS A 25 -21.94 -2.27 -13.06
CA HIS A 25 -22.58 -1.10 -13.65
C HIS A 25 -23.84 -0.70 -12.90
N THR A 26 -24.70 -1.68 -12.57
CA THR A 26 -25.91 -1.47 -11.74
C THR A 26 -25.54 -0.92 -10.36
N ALA A 27 -24.49 -1.44 -9.74
CA ALA A 27 -23.96 -0.92 -8.49
C ALA A 27 -23.52 0.55 -8.61
N LYS A 28 -22.86 0.94 -9.72
CA LYS A 28 -22.51 2.34 -10.01
C LYS A 28 -23.76 3.21 -10.17
N ASN A 29 -24.82 2.70 -10.83
CA ASN A 29 -26.07 3.44 -10.96
C ASN A 29 -26.69 3.70 -9.58
N LEU A 30 -26.79 2.67 -8.74
CA LEU A 30 -27.30 2.80 -7.37
C LEU A 30 -26.44 3.77 -6.52
N ALA A 31 -25.11 3.72 -6.66
CA ALA A 31 -24.24 4.68 -5.99
C ALA A 31 -24.52 6.12 -6.41
N ASN A 32 -24.76 6.36 -7.71
CA ASN A 32 -25.10 7.68 -8.21
C ASN A 32 -26.49 8.16 -7.73
N GLU A 33 -27.49 7.29 -7.65
CA GLU A 33 -28.79 7.60 -7.02
C GLU A 33 -28.59 8.00 -5.55
N ALA A 34 -27.80 7.25 -4.82
CA ALA A 34 -27.51 7.53 -3.41
C ALA A 34 -26.78 8.86 -3.23
N ILE A 35 -25.77 9.14 -4.08
CA ILE A 35 -25.05 10.42 -4.08
C ILE A 35 -26.00 11.57 -4.40
N TYR A 36 -26.89 11.38 -5.38
CA TYR A 36 -27.90 12.37 -5.77
C TYR A 36 -28.77 12.77 -4.57
N ASN A 37 -29.36 11.78 -3.90
CA ASN A 37 -30.23 12.04 -2.74
C ASN A 37 -29.51 12.79 -1.62
N VAL A 38 -28.27 12.36 -1.27
CA VAL A 38 -27.49 13.03 -0.21
C VAL A 38 -27.16 14.47 -0.61
N ARG A 39 -26.79 14.71 -1.87
CA ARG A 39 -26.47 16.05 -2.35
C ARG A 39 -27.70 16.94 -2.40
N GLN A 40 -28.82 16.47 -2.92
CA GLN A 40 -30.07 17.25 -2.97
C GLN A 40 -30.50 17.62 -1.55
N HIS A 41 -30.59 16.66 -0.65
CA HIS A 41 -30.97 16.92 0.75
C HIS A 41 -30.03 17.93 1.41
N TYR A 42 -28.72 17.83 1.19
CA TYR A 42 -27.74 18.77 1.74
C TYR A 42 -27.91 20.18 1.17
N PHE A 43 -28.21 20.32 -0.12
CA PHE A 43 -28.39 21.64 -0.74
C PHE A 43 -29.75 22.28 -0.41
N THR A 44 -30.78 21.49 -0.14
CA THR A 44 -32.11 22.01 0.21
C THR A 44 -32.28 22.26 1.71
N GLU A 45 -31.84 21.30 2.54
CA GLU A 45 -32.07 21.32 3.99
C GLU A 45 -30.86 21.79 4.80
N GLY A 46 -29.65 21.84 4.20
CA GLY A 46 -28.40 22.14 4.89
C GLY A 46 -27.90 20.99 5.77
N GLU A 47 -28.56 19.84 5.76
CA GLU A 47 -28.29 18.71 6.64
C GLU A 47 -27.77 17.49 5.86
N PHE A 48 -27.01 16.63 6.58
CA PHE A 48 -26.53 15.36 6.04
C PHE A 48 -27.62 14.29 6.04
N LEU A 49 -27.99 13.79 4.86
CA LEU A 49 -28.88 12.64 4.72
C LEU A 49 -28.11 11.34 5.09
N LYS A 50 -28.40 10.79 6.27
CA LYS A 50 -27.78 9.55 6.75
C LYS A 50 -28.25 8.31 6.01
N TYR A 51 -27.46 7.22 6.15
CA TYR A 51 -27.71 5.93 5.52
C TYR A 51 -29.15 5.44 5.64
N GLU A 52 -29.76 5.49 6.84
CA GLU A 52 -31.10 4.93 7.10
C GLU A 52 -32.19 5.62 6.26
N LYS A 53 -32.14 6.94 6.20
CA LYS A 53 -33.08 7.73 5.38
C LYS A 53 -32.87 7.48 3.88
N ASN A 54 -31.59 7.47 3.43
CA ASN A 54 -31.25 7.21 2.04
C ASN A 54 -31.64 5.78 1.61
N TYR A 55 -31.45 4.78 2.49
CA TYR A 55 -31.94 3.41 2.29
C TYR A 55 -33.47 3.39 2.08
N THR A 56 -34.22 4.07 2.93
CA THR A 56 -35.68 4.11 2.83
C THR A 56 -36.15 4.68 1.48
N LEU A 57 -35.48 5.69 0.96
CA LEU A 57 -35.77 6.27 -0.35
C LEU A 57 -35.44 5.32 -1.51
N LEU A 58 -34.37 4.52 -1.40
CA LEU A 58 -33.81 3.73 -2.51
C LEU A 58 -34.16 2.25 -2.48
N LYS A 59 -34.65 1.68 -1.38
CA LYS A 59 -34.94 0.23 -1.26
C LYS A 59 -35.91 -0.31 -2.35
N ASN A 60 -36.67 0.56 -2.96
CA ASN A 60 -37.62 0.23 -4.02
C ASN A 60 -37.14 0.62 -5.42
N SER A 61 -35.95 1.26 -5.56
CA SER A 61 -35.46 1.64 -6.88
C SER A 61 -35.14 0.40 -7.74
N PRO A 62 -35.23 0.51 -9.06
CA PRO A 62 -34.88 -0.59 -9.97
C PRO A 62 -33.44 -1.07 -9.78
N ASN A 63 -32.47 -0.15 -9.58
CA ASN A 63 -31.08 -0.51 -9.39
C ASN A 63 -30.85 -1.23 -8.05
N TYR A 64 -31.58 -0.85 -6.99
CA TYR A 64 -31.52 -1.56 -5.72
C TYR A 64 -32.06 -2.99 -5.84
N LYS A 65 -33.25 -3.18 -6.48
CA LYS A 65 -33.88 -4.48 -6.65
C LYS A 65 -33.14 -5.41 -7.61
N ALA A 66 -32.41 -4.87 -8.56
CA ALA A 66 -31.56 -5.66 -9.48
C ALA A 66 -30.35 -6.28 -8.75
N LEU A 67 -29.86 -5.69 -7.68
CA LEU A 67 -28.76 -6.21 -6.88
C LEU A 67 -29.28 -7.09 -5.72
N ASN A 68 -28.42 -8.00 -5.24
CA ASN A 68 -28.67 -8.65 -3.96
C ASN A 68 -28.76 -7.59 -2.85
N SER A 69 -29.71 -7.72 -1.93
CA SER A 69 -29.99 -6.71 -0.88
C SER A 69 -28.76 -6.38 -0.03
N ASN A 70 -27.92 -7.38 0.31
CA ASN A 70 -26.69 -7.15 1.04
C ASN A 70 -25.69 -6.30 0.23
N MET A 71 -25.47 -6.61 -1.06
CA MET A 71 -24.62 -5.80 -1.93
C MET A 71 -25.16 -4.37 -2.08
N ALA A 72 -26.46 -4.20 -2.29
CA ALA A 72 -27.09 -2.89 -2.42
C ALA A 72 -26.91 -2.05 -1.15
N GLN A 73 -27.12 -2.64 0.04
CA GLN A 73 -26.89 -1.95 1.32
C GLN A 73 -25.42 -1.54 1.51
N GLN A 74 -24.46 -2.39 1.12
CA GLN A 74 -23.04 -2.04 1.22
C GLN A 74 -22.67 -0.85 0.32
N ILE A 75 -23.26 -0.74 -0.86
CA ILE A 75 -23.08 0.43 -1.75
C ILE A 75 -23.59 1.70 -1.08
N LEU A 76 -24.76 1.66 -0.46
CA LEU A 76 -25.30 2.82 0.26
C LEU A 76 -24.43 3.21 1.45
N LYS A 77 -23.88 2.23 2.19
CA LYS A 77 -22.92 2.48 3.29
C LYS A 77 -21.59 3.09 2.81
N GLU A 78 -21.09 2.68 1.65
CA GLU A 78 -19.88 3.28 1.05
C GLU A 78 -20.13 4.75 0.67
N VAL A 79 -21.32 5.08 0.12
CA VAL A 79 -21.71 6.45 -0.17
C VAL A 79 -21.81 7.26 1.13
N ASP A 80 -22.49 6.74 2.15
CA ASP A 80 -22.60 7.38 3.46
C ASP A 80 -21.22 7.66 4.07
N GLY A 81 -20.30 6.67 4.09
CA GLY A 81 -18.94 6.82 4.57
C GLY A 81 -18.13 7.87 3.79
N SER A 82 -18.36 8.00 2.48
CA SER A 82 -17.69 9.02 1.67
C SER A 82 -18.12 10.44 2.05
N PHE A 83 -19.40 10.66 2.34
CA PHE A 83 -19.90 11.95 2.83
C PHE A 83 -19.50 12.23 4.27
N GLN A 84 -19.49 11.21 5.15
CA GLN A 84 -18.93 11.37 6.51
C GLN A 84 -17.49 11.85 6.47
N SER A 85 -16.67 11.27 5.58
CA SER A 85 -15.28 11.69 5.36
C SER A 85 -15.21 13.15 4.88
N PHE A 86 -16.05 13.55 3.93
CA PHE A 86 -16.14 14.91 3.44
C PHE A 86 -16.49 15.91 4.57
N PHE A 87 -17.51 15.63 5.37
CA PHE A 87 -17.88 16.48 6.49
C PHE A 87 -16.81 16.50 7.59
N GLY A 88 -16.09 15.38 7.78
CA GLY A 88 -14.92 15.32 8.65
C GLY A 88 -13.81 16.28 8.18
N LEU A 89 -13.51 16.30 6.88
CA LEU A 89 -12.54 17.25 6.30
C LEU A 89 -13.00 18.70 6.44
N LEU A 90 -14.29 19.01 6.25
CA LEU A 90 -14.83 20.36 6.48
C LEU A 90 -14.63 20.84 7.92
N LYS A 91 -14.73 19.95 8.92
CA LYS A 91 -14.42 20.30 10.31
C LYS A 91 -12.94 20.67 10.47
N LEU A 92 -12.03 19.94 9.83
CA LEU A 92 -10.60 20.25 9.84
C LEU A 92 -10.29 21.58 9.13
N VAL A 93 -11.00 21.89 8.04
CA VAL A 93 -10.90 23.19 7.35
C VAL A 93 -11.29 24.32 8.30
N LYS A 94 -12.42 24.20 9.02
CA LYS A 94 -12.85 25.18 10.02
C LYS A 94 -11.84 25.37 11.15
N GLN A 95 -11.03 24.37 11.46
CA GLN A 95 -9.95 24.42 12.46
C GLN A 95 -8.62 24.97 11.88
N GLY A 96 -8.56 25.33 10.60
CA GLY A 96 -7.32 25.75 9.93
C GLY A 96 -6.30 24.63 9.68
N LYS A 97 -6.69 23.36 9.89
CA LYS A 97 -5.81 22.19 9.75
C LYS A 97 -5.81 21.55 8.36
N TYR A 98 -6.71 22.00 7.48
CA TYR A 98 -6.84 21.47 6.12
C TYR A 98 -7.26 22.58 5.15
N ALA A 99 -6.74 22.56 3.92
CA ALA A 99 -7.08 23.58 2.92
C ALA A 99 -8.47 23.32 2.31
N PHE A 100 -9.32 24.34 2.25
CA PHE A 100 -10.66 24.22 1.67
C PHE A 100 -10.63 23.75 0.19
N MET A 101 -9.66 24.22 -0.59
CA MET A 101 -9.51 23.84 -2.01
C MET A 101 -9.29 22.34 -2.23
N ASP A 102 -8.77 21.63 -1.21
CA ASP A 102 -8.53 20.18 -1.27
C ASP A 102 -9.73 19.37 -0.77
N CYS A 103 -10.71 20.02 -0.12
CA CYS A 103 -11.93 19.40 0.37
C CYS A 103 -12.97 19.28 -0.75
N LYS A 104 -13.07 18.09 -1.36
CA LYS A 104 -13.96 17.86 -2.51
C LYS A 104 -15.19 17.08 -2.11
N LEU A 105 -16.35 17.63 -2.49
CA LEU A 105 -17.63 16.93 -2.35
C LEU A 105 -17.63 15.62 -3.16
N PRO A 106 -18.12 14.49 -2.63
CA PRO A 106 -18.25 13.24 -3.39
C PRO A 106 -19.00 13.48 -4.70
N HIS A 107 -18.40 13.07 -5.81
CA HIS A 107 -18.90 13.32 -7.16
C HIS A 107 -19.52 12.07 -7.77
N TYR A 108 -20.35 12.27 -8.81
CA TYR A 108 -20.95 11.17 -9.56
C TYR A 108 -19.91 10.35 -10.31
N LEU A 109 -20.14 9.05 -10.37
CA LEU A 109 -19.36 8.15 -11.21
C LEU A 109 -19.77 8.32 -12.69
N PRO A 110 -18.85 8.14 -13.65
CA PRO A 110 -19.14 8.31 -15.07
C PRO A 110 -20.30 7.44 -15.56
N LYS A 111 -21.07 7.92 -16.57
CA LYS A 111 -22.21 7.21 -17.15
C LYS A 111 -21.86 5.76 -17.52
N ASP A 112 -20.75 5.56 -18.23
CA ASP A 112 -20.26 4.24 -18.66
C ASP A 112 -19.25 3.63 -17.67
N GLY A 113 -19.29 4.07 -16.41
CA GLY A 113 -18.39 3.61 -15.35
C GLY A 113 -18.88 2.36 -14.65
N TYR A 114 -18.07 1.88 -13.74
CA TYR A 114 -18.29 0.70 -12.90
C TYR A 114 -17.80 1.00 -11.49
N THR A 115 -18.43 0.37 -10.49
CA THR A 115 -17.96 0.45 -9.11
C THR A 115 -17.75 -0.94 -8.50
N THR A 116 -17.10 -0.97 -7.35
CA THR A 116 -16.82 -2.20 -6.60
C THR A 116 -18.12 -2.83 -6.08
N LEU A 117 -18.24 -4.15 -6.22
CA LEU A 117 -19.24 -4.92 -5.50
C LEU A 117 -18.68 -5.34 -4.16
N ILE A 118 -19.42 -5.09 -3.09
CA ILE A 118 -19.07 -5.51 -1.73
C ILE A 118 -20.08 -6.56 -1.29
N ILE A 119 -19.57 -7.74 -0.92
CA ILE A 119 -20.34 -8.90 -0.51
C ILE A 119 -20.01 -9.17 0.96
N GLY A 120 -20.89 -8.74 1.86
CA GLY A 120 -20.72 -8.96 3.30
C GLY A 120 -21.30 -10.31 3.78
N PHE A 121 -22.10 -10.98 2.95
CA PHE A 121 -22.61 -12.33 3.24
C PHE A 121 -22.04 -13.32 2.21
N VAL A 122 -20.98 -14.00 2.59
CA VAL A 122 -20.20 -14.88 1.70
C VAL A 122 -20.81 -16.27 1.66
N ARG A 123 -21.06 -16.82 0.46
CA ARG A 123 -21.49 -18.19 0.22
C ARG A 123 -20.39 -18.94 -0.52
N LEU A 124 -19.88 -20.00 0.11
CA LEU A 124 -18.95 -20.94 -0.50
C LEU A 124 -19.60 -22.29 -0.70
N LYS A 125 -19.28 -22.96 -1.81
CA LYS A 125 -19.61 -24.36 -2.08
C LYS A 125 -18.27 -25.07 -2.37
N GLY A 126 -17.75 -25.76 -1.37
CA GLY A 126 -16.39 -26.27 -1.44
C GLY A 126 -15.39 -25.14 -1.61
N ASN A 127 -14.62 -25.16 -2.67
CA ASN A 127 -13.64 -24.15 -3.04
C ASN A 127 -14.19 -23.06 -4.00
N GLN A 128 -15.51 -23.03 -4.24
CA GLN A 128 -16.15 -22.08 -5.14
C GLN A 128 -16.88 -20.98 -4.37
N LEU A 129 -16.59 -19.73 -4.72
CA LEU A 129 -17.38 -18.58 -4.33
C LEU A 129 -18.58 -18.48 -5.28
N ILE A 130 -19.80 -18.49 -4.75
CA ILE A 130 -21.02 -18.25 -5.52
C ILE A 130 -21.40 -16.78 -5.37
N LEU A 131 -21.45 -16.04 -6.48
CA LEU A 131 -21.88 -14.64 -6.44
C LEU A 131 -23.37 -14.55 -6.08
N PRO A 132 -23.75 -13.75 -5.06
CA PRO A 132 -25.13 -13.62 -4.64
C PRO A 132 -25.90 -12.71 -5.62
N PHE A 133 -26.94 -13.24 -6.23
CA PHE A 133 -27.85 -12.52 -7.13
C PHE A 133 -29.19 -12.22 -6.44
N SER A 134 -29.87 -11.17 -6.87
CA SER A 134 -31.26 -10.93 -6.51
C SER A 134 -32.18 -11.97 -7.17
N ASN A 135 -33.42 -12.11 -6.69
CA ASN A 135 -34.38 -13.05 -7.28
C ASN A 135 -34.74 -12.68 -8.72
N SER A 136 -34.80 -11.38 -9.05
CA SER A 136 -35.03 -10.92 -10.42
C SER A 136 -33.86 -11.24 -11.33
N PHE A 137 -32.62 -11.03 -10.88
CA PHE A 137 -31.42 -11.26 -11.66
C PHE A 137 -31.15 -12.75 -11.95
N LYS A 138 -31.53 -13.64 -11.02
CA LYS A 138 -31.44 -15.12 -11.20
C LYS A 138 -32.34 -15.65 -12.32
N LYS A 139 -33.43 -14.93 -12.68
CA LYS A 139 -34.33 -15.36 -13.77
C LYS A 139 -33.68 -15.23 -15.14
N THR A 140 -32.72 -14.34 -15.30
CA THR A 140 -32.13 -13.98 -16.59
C THR A 140 -30.64 -14.35 -16.70
N HIS A 141 -29.97 -14.65 -15.57
CA HIS A 141 -28.55 -14.91 -15.53
C HIS A 141 -28.23 -16.21 -14.79
N LYS A 142 -27.26 -16.97 -15.32
CA LYS A 142 -26.74 -18.17 -14.65
C LYS A 142 -25.85 -17.76 -13.48
N SER A 143 -25.75 -18.66 -12.50
CA SER A 143 -24.86 -18.49 -11.36
C SER A 143 -23.40 -18.33 -11.81
N VAL A 144 -22.71 -17.35 -11.25
CA VAL A 144 -21.26 -17.17 -11.46
C VAL A 144 -20.52 -17.78 -10.28
N GLU A 145 -19.65 -18.74 -10.58
CA GLU A 145 -18.82 -19.44 -9.60
C GLU A 145 -17.35 -19.15 -9.84
N ILE A 146 -16.62 -18.82 -8.78
CA ILE A 146 -15.20 -18.43 -8.86
C ILE A 146 -14.40 -19.24 -7.85
N THR A 147 -13.38 -19.98 -8.32
CA THR A 147 -12.48 -20.72 -7.43
C THR A 147 -11.69 -19.78 -6.54
N ILE A 148 -11.78 -19.96 -5.23
CA ILE A 148 -11.04 -19.16 -4.25
C ILE A 148 -9.59 -19.66 -4.13
N PRO A 149 -8.64 -18.78 -3.73
CA PRO A 149 -7.26 -19.20 -3.44
C PRO A 149 -7.19 -20.27 -2.35
N PRO A 150 -6.35 -21.32 -2.51
CA PRO A 150 -6.25 -22.41 -1.53
C PRO A 150 -5.96 -21.95 -0.10
N ILE A 151 -5.21 -20.87 0.08
CA ILE A 151 -4.87 -20.28 1.38
C ILE A 151 -6.11 -19.82 2.19
N LEU A 152 -7.28 -19.73 1.56
CA LEU A 152 -8.53 -19.27 2.19
C LEU A 152 -9.48 -20.40 2.58
N LEU A 153 -9.16 -21.66 2.24
CA LEU A 153 -10.05 -22.82 2.45
C LEU A 153 -10.36 -23.06 3.94
N ASP A 154 -9.39 -22.76 4.81
CA ASP A 154 -9.47 -22.90 6.27
C ASP A 154 -9.76 -21.55 6.99
N LYS A 155 -10.08 -20.48 6.26
CA LYS A 155 -10.27 -19.14 6.83
C LYS A 155 -11.73 -18.73 6.83
N THR A 156 -12.13 -18.00 7.86
CA THR A 156 -13.43 -17.34 7.94
C THR A 156 -13.40 -16.04 7.15
N ILE A 157 -13.93 -16.08 5.92
CA ILE A 157 -14.05 -14.89 5.06
C ILE A 157 -15.21 -14.04 5.56
N LYS A 158 -14.94 -12.79 5.92
CA LYS A 158 -15.92 -11.83 6.45
C LYS A 158 -16.55 -10.95 5.36
N GLU A 159 -15.76 -10.60 4.35
CA GLU A 159 -16.19 -9.72 3.27
C GLU A 159 -15.40 -10.03 1.99
N ILE A 160 -16.07 -9.89 0.85
CA ILE A 160 -15.44 -9.98 -0.46
C ILE A 160 -15.69 -8.70 -1.24
N ARG A 161 -14.65 -8.16 -1.87
CA ARG A 161 -14.73 -7.02 -2.77
C ARG A 161 -14.36 -7.43 -4.19
N MET A 162 -15.30 -7.33 -5.11
CA MET A 162 -15.07 -7.50 -6.54
C MET A 162 -14.78 -6.14 -7.16
N ILE A 163 -13.54 -5.90 -7.56
CA ILE A 163 -13.07 -4.59 -8.01
C ILE A 163 -12.89 -4.59 -9.52
N PRO A 164 -13.68 -3.80 -10.26
CA PRO A 164 -13.50 -3.62 -11.69
C PRO A 164 -12.24 -2.79 -11.98
N LYS A 165 -11.33 -3.31 -12.77
CA LYS A 165 -10.09 -2.64 -13.18
C LYS A 165 -10.14 -2.27 -14.66
N ALA A 166 -9.49 -1.15 -15.01
CA ALA A 166 -9.37 -0.65 -16.38
C ALA A 166 -10.74 -0.52 -17.10
N ASN A 167 -11.73 0.05 -16.43
CA ASN A 167 -13.11 0.18 -16.90
C ASN A 167 -13.78 -1.20 -17.09
N ALA A 168 -13.69 -2.04 -16.06
CA ALA A 168 -14.20 -3.41 -16.00
C ALA A 168 -13.72 -4.33 -17.13
N ARG A 169 -12.51 -4.07 -17.68
CA ARG A 169 -11.86 -4.97 -18.62
C ARG A 169 -11.38 -6.26 -17.96
N PHE A 170 -11.06 -6.20 -16.68
CA PHE A 170 -10.72 -7.34 -15.83
C PHE A 170 -11.12 -7.05 -14.40
N PHE A 171 -11.13 -8.10 -13.56
CA PHE A 171 -11.58 -8.01 -12.18
C PHE A 171 -10.49 -8.51 -11.23
N GLU A 172 -10.40 -7.84 -10.08
CA GLU A 172 -9.61 -8.27 -8.91
C GLU A 172 -10.58 -8.55 -7.78
N ILE A 173 -10.46 -9.70 -7.14
CA ILE A 173 -11.19 -10.01 -5.91
C ILE A 173 -10.27 -9.79 -4.72
N GLN A 174 -10.80 -9.15 -3.70
CA GLN A 174 -10.18 -9.03 -2.39
C GLN A 174 -11.03 -9.80 -1.39
N TYR A 175 -10.43 -10.79 -0.73
CA TYR A 175 -11.05 -11.58 0.32
C TYR A 175 -10.54 -11.06 1.65
N ILE A 176 -11.43 -10.51 2.46
CA ILE A 176 -11.13 -10.03 3.82
C ILE A 176 -11.50 -11.15 4.78
N TYR A 177 -10.52 -11.62 5.55
CA TYR A 177 -10.69 -12.70 6.50
C TYR A 177 -10.12 -12.34 7.86
N GLU A 178 -10.62 -13.01 8.90
CA GLU A 178 -10.13 -12.86 10.24
C GLU A 178 -8.89 -13.72 10.46
N ALA A 179 -7.86 -13.12 11.06
CA ALA A 179 -6.63 -13.81 11.44
C ALA A 179 -6.28 -13.48 12.88
N GLU A 180 -5.86 -14.48 13.61
CA GLU A 180 -5.31 -14.31 14.95
C GLU A 180 -3.84 -13.92 14.88
N CYS A 181 -3.35 -13.17 15.88
CA CYS A 181 -1.94 -12.88 16.03
C CYS A 181 -1.22 -14.14 16.52
N ILE A 182 -0.11 -14.47 15.90
CA ILE A 182 0.72 -15.62 16.27
C ILE A 182 1.66 -15.18 17.38
N GLN A 183 1.43 -15.66 18.59
CA GLN A 183 2.33 -15.41 19.72
C GLN A 183 3.63 -16.17 19.51
N ARG A 184 4.70 -15.42 19.23
CA ARG A 184 6.03 -15.99 18.90
C ARG A 184 6.98 -15.99 20.11
N ASN A 185 6.67 -15.19 21.14
CA ASN A 185 7.51 -15.00 22.33
C ASN A 185 8.97 -14.63 21.97
N LEU A 186 9.14 -13.78 20.96
CA LEU A 186 10.46 -13.34 20.52
C LEU A 186 11.08 -12.37 21.53
N ASN A 187 12.42 -12.36 21.62
CA ASN A 187 13.12 -11.46 22.52
C ASN A 187 13.08 -10.01 22.03
N THR A 188 12.35 -9.16 22.72
CA THR A 188 12.22 -7.72 22.38
C THR A 188 13.52 -6.93 22.54
N ASN A 189 14.50 -7.43 23.29
CA ASN A 189 15.85 -6.84 23.40
C ASN A 189 16.71 -7.15 22.16
N ASN A 190 16.28 -8.08 21.31
CA ASN A 190 16.90 -8.28 20.00
C ASN A 190 16.16 -7.41 18.99
N ALA A 191 16.89 -6.51 18.33
CA ALA A 191 16.31 -5.58 17.38
C ALA A 191 16.98 -5.67 16.00
N LEU A 192 16.19 -5.38 14.97
CA LEU A 192 16.63 -5.22 13.59
C LEU A 192 16.26 -3.82 13.11
N ALA A 193 17.23 -3.02 12.67
CA ALA A 193 16.95 -1.72 12.05
C ALA A 193 17.02 -1.81 10.53
N LEU A 194 16.10 -1.11 9.86
CA LEU A 194 16.03 -1.04 8.40
C LEU A 194 16.23 0.39 7.90
N ASP A 195 17.21 0.56 7.02
CA ASP A 195 17.35 1.73 6.15
C ASP A 195 16.75 1.39 4.77
N LEU A 196 15.87 2.26 4.23
CA LEU A 196 15.16 2.04 2.97
C LEU A 196 15.76 2.89 1.86
N GLY A 197 16.26 2.24 0.81
CA GLY A 197 16.96 2.91 -0.29
C GLY A 197 16.52 2.49 -1.69
N ILE A 198 17.13 3.10 -2.72
CA ILE A 198 16.79 2.84 -4.14
C ILE A 198 17.53 1.63 -4.69
N ASN A 199 18.87 1.59 -4.56
CA ASN A 199 19.69 0.50 -5.10
C ASN A 199 19.79 -0.67 -4.14
N ASN A 200 19.81 -0.38 -2.87
CA ASN A 200 19.62 -1.29 -1.76
C ASN A 200 18.22 -0.99 -1.22
N LEU A 201 17.25 -1.85 -1.54
CA LEU A 201 15.85 -1.61 -1.15
C LEU A 201 15.68 -1.59 0.36
N VAL A 202 16.39 -2.50 1.02
CA VAL A 202 16.46 -2.60 2.47
C VAL A 202 17.92 -2.88 2.84
N THR A 203 18.49 -2.08 3.70
CA THR A 203 19.71 -2.41 4.44
C THR A 203 19.34 -2.66 5.88
N ALA A 204 19.60 -3.86 6.36
CA ALA A 204 19.21 -4.32 7.67
C ALA A 204 20.43 -4.55 8.56
N VAL A 205 20.35 -4.13 9.81
CA VAL A 205 21.39 -4.35 10.83
C VAL A 205 20.75 -4.82 12.13
N SER A 206 21.25 -5.89 12.72
CA SER A 206 20.82 -6.35 14.04
C SER A 206 21.75 -5.83 15.15
N ASN A 207 21.24 -5.68 16.37
CA ASN A 207 22.07 -5.35 17.53
C ASN A 207 22.99 -6.50 17.94
N SER A 208 22.82 -7.71 17.37
CA SER A 208 23.79 -8.82 17.51
C SER A 208 24.99 -8.73 16.58
N GLY A 209 25.07 -7.72 15.71
CA GLY A 209 26.21 -7.48 14.81
C GLY A 209 26.08 -8.11 13.42
N GLN A 210 24.92 -8.60 13.04
CA GLN A 210 24.69 -9.13 11.69
C GLN A 210 24.04 -8.09 10.79
N SER A 211 24.42 -8.09 9.51
CA SER A 211 23.85 -7.17 8.53
C SER A 211 23.56 -7.85 7.19
N PHE A 212 22.53 -7.38 6.50
CA PHE A 212 22.23 -7.82 5.14
C PHE A 212 21.61 -6.70 4.31
N ILE A 213 21.69 -6.84 3.00
CA ILE A 213 21.11 -5.93 2.02
C ILE A 213 20.18 -6.70 1.09
N ILE A 214 18.94 -6.24 0.96
CA ILE A 214 18.03 -6.69 -0.10
C ILE A 214 18.19 -5.77 -1.30
N ASP A 215 18.55 -6.34 -2.45
CA ASP A 215 18.86 -5.59 -3.66
C ASP A 215 17.63 -4.87 -4.24
N GLY A 216 17.77 -3.60 -4.60
CA GLY A 216 16.71 -2.79 -5.23
C GLY A 216 16.84 -2.67 -6.75
N LYS A 217 17.92 -3.17 -7.35
CA LYS A 217 18.22 -2.99 -8.77
C LYS A 217 17.16 -3.62 -9.69
N ARG A 218 16.58 -4.75 -9.28
CA ARG A 218 15.49 -5.40 -10.03
C ARG A 218 14.23 -4.52 -10.11
N LEU A 219 13.83 -3.85 -9.01
CA LEU A 219 12.73 -2.88 -9.03
C LEU A 219 13.03 -1.72 -9.96
N LYS A 220 14.26 -1.20 -9.89
CA LYS A 220 14.72 -0.14 -10.77
C LYS A 220 14.62 -0.56 -12.25
N SER A 221 15.07 -1.77 -12.61
CA SER A 221 14.98 -2.32 -13.96
C SER A 221 13.52 -2.46 -14.43
N ILE A 222 12.62 -2.97 -13.58
CA ILE A 222 11.18 -3.07 -13.88
C ILE A 222 10.58 -1.69 -14.18
N ASN A 223 10.91 -0.69 -13.36
CA ASN A 223 10.42 0.68 -13.55
C ASN A 223 11.01 1.35 -14.79
N GLN A 224 12.29 1.17 -15.06
CA GLN A 224 12.94 1.71 -16.26
C GLN A 224 12.34 1.11 -17.55
N TRP A 225 12.15 -0.21 -17.58
CA TRP A 225 11.47 -0.86 -18.71
C TRP A 225 10.06 -0.33 -18.91
N PHE A 226 9.28 -0.22 -17.82
CA PHE A 226 7.94 0.35 -17.86
C PHE A 226 7.93 1.77 -18.42
N ASN A 227 8.80 2.64 -17.93
CA ASN A 227 8.86 4.04 -18.37
C ASN A 227 9.20 4.12 -19.86
N LYS A 228 10.18 3.33 -20.33
CA LYS A 228 10.58 3.27 -21.73
C LYS A 228 9.44 2.78 -22.64
N GLU A 229 8.78 1.68 -22.27
CA GLU A 229 7.68 1.12 -23.04
C GLU A 229 6.44 2.03 -23.02
N ASN A 230 6.11 2.64 -21.88
CA ASN A 230 5.00 3.57 -21.81
C ASN A 230 5.25 4.85 -22.62
N ALA A 231 6.48 5.36 -22.63
CA ALA A 231 6.86 6.50 -23.47
C ALA A 231 6.74 6.15 -24.98
N ARG A 232 7.20 4.96 -25.40
CA ARG A 232 7.04 4.46 -26.78
C ARG A 232 5.56 4.38 -27.19
N LEU A 233 4.72 3.81 -26.32
CA LEU A 233 3.28 3.71 -26.57
C LEU A 233 2.60 5.07 -26.58
N GLN A 234 3.05 6.00 -25.75
CA GLN A 234 2.55 7.39 -25.75
C GLN A 234 2.89 8.10 -27.05
N SER A 235 4.13 7.99 -27.54
CA SER A 235 4.53 8.59 -28.82
C SER A 235 3.70 8.08 -30.02
N ILE A 236 3.40 6.77 -30.05
CA ILE A 236 2.52 6.20 -31.09
C ILE A 236 1.11 6.79 -31.00
N LYS A 237 0.60 6.86 -29.77
CA LYS A 237 -0.73 7.40 -29.47
C LYS A 237 -0.86 8.87 -29.90
N ASP A 238 0.18 9.68 -29.60
CA ASP A 238 0.20 11.11 -29.93
C ASP A 238 0.22 11.32 -31.46
N LYS A 239 1.00 10.51 -32.20
CA LYS A 239 1.01 10.52 -33.67
C LYS A 239 -0.35 10.12 -34.28
N GLN A 240 -1.11 9.26 -33.60
CA GLN A 240 -2.44 8.82 -34.05
C GLN A 240 -3.58 9.73 -33.53
N HIS A 241 -3.26 10.82 -32.85
CA HIS A 241 -4.26 11.74 -32.24
C HIS A 241 -5.32 11.04 -31.37
N PHE A 242 -4.95 9.96 -30.68
CA PHE A 242 -5.87 9.04 -29.98
C PHE A 242 -6.36 9.55 -28.61
N GLY A 243 -6.49 10.84 -28.42
CA GLY A 243 -7.04 11.44 -27.21
C GLY A 243 -6.21 11.20 -25.93
N ARG A 244 -6.67 11.70 -24.77
CA ARG A 244 -5.90 11.68 -23.52
C ARG A 244 -5.94 10.35 -22.74
N LYS A 245 -6.97 9.50 -22.92
CA LYS A 245 -7.16 8.27 -22.14
C LYS A 245 -6.09 7.21 -22.47
N PRO A 246 -5.55 6.48 -21.48
CA PRO A 246 -4.59 5.40 -21.74
C PRO A 246 -5.17 4.31 -22.64
N THR A 247 -4.38 3.81 -23.58
CA THR A 247 -4.77 2.70 -24.46
C THR A 247 -4.85 1.38 -23.66
N ASN A 248 -5.50 0.39 -24.23
CA ASN A 248 -5.59 -0.95 -23.63
C ASN A 248 -4.20 -1.58 -23.40
N ARG A 249 -3.27 -1.33 -24.33
CA ARG A 249 -1.87 -1.80 -24.20
C ARG A 249 -1.16 -1.11 -23.04
N GLN A 250 -1.30 0.22 -22.91
CA GLN A 250 -0.73 0.96 -21.79
C GLN A 250 -1.27 0.46 -20.44
N LYS A 251 -2.60 0.21 -20.34
CA LYS A 251 -3.22 -0.36 -19.14
C LYS A 251 -2.67 -1.75 -18.80
N ALA A 252 -2.45 -2.60 -19.81
CA ALA A 252 -1.88 -3.94 -19.61
C ALA A 252 -0.42 -3.88 -19.13
N VAL A 253 0.39 -3.00 -19.73
CA VAL A 253 1.79 -2.77 -19.34
C VAL A 253 1.88 -2.25 -17.91
N ALA A 254 1.04 -1.28 -17.54
CA ALA A 254 0.98 -0.75 -16.18
C ALA A 254 0.58 -1.82 -15.15
N ARG A 255 -0.44 -2.63 -15.44
CA ARG A 255 -0.85 -3.74 -14.58
C ARG A 255 0.28 -4.74 -14.37
N ASN A 256 0.96 -5.14 -15.44
CA ASN A 256 2.05 -6.12 -15.37
C ASN A 256 3.21 -5.58 -14.51
N ARG A 257 3.58 -4.31 -14.71
CA ARG A 257 4.56 -3.63 -13.86
C ARG A 257 4.14 -3.62 -12.39
N ASN A 258 2.91 -3.23 -12.08
CA ASN A 258 2.41 -3.16 -10.71
C ASN A 258 2.41 -4.54 -10.02
N ASN A 259 2.06 -5.60 -10.75
CA ASN A 259 2.11 -6.97 -10.22
C ASN A 259 3.54 -7.38 -9.87
N LYS A 260 4.52 -7.13 -10.77
CA LYS A 260 5.93 -7.45 -10.52
C LYS A 260 6.49 -6.68 -9.32
N VAL A 261 6.14 -5.39 -9.20
CA VAL A 261 6.56 -4.57 -8.05
C VAL A 261 5.94 -5.09 -6.74
N ASN A 262 4.64 -5.39 -6.74
CA ASN A 262 3.97 -5.93 -5.56
C ASN A 262 4.51 -7.30 -5.14
N ASP A 263 4.82 -8.18 -6.09
CA ASP A 263 5.45 -9.49 -5.80
C ASP A 263 6.81 -9.30 -5.14
N TYR A 264 7.65 -8.43 -5.71
CA TYR A 264 8.96 -8.13 -5.13
C TYR A 264 8.85 -7.56 -3.71
N MET A 265 7.92 -6.62 -3.47
CA MET A 265 7.66 -6.05 -2.15
C MET A 265 7.19 -7.12 -1.15
N ASN A 266 6.29 -8.01 -1.55
CA ASN A 266 5.81 -9.08 -0.69
C ASN A 266 6.93 -10.04 -0.29
N LYS A 267 7.77 -10.45 -1.24
CA LYS A 267 8.93 -11.30 -0.99
C LYS A 267 9.97 -10.62 -0.08
N THR A 268 10.21 -9.31 -0.30
CA THR A 268 11.09 -8.50 0.56
C THR A 268 10.60 -8.50 2.00
N VAL A 269 9.35 -8.14 2.22
CA VAL A 269 8.75 -8.08 3.56
C VAL A 269 8.79 -9.46 4.23
N ARG A 270 8.43 -10.50 3.50
CA ARG A 270 8.47 -11.87 4.02
C ARG A 270 9.88 -12.24 4.48
N ARG A 271 10.90 -11.94 3.66
CA ARG A 271 12.30 -12.21 4.00
C ARG A 271 12.75 -11.50 5.28
N VAL A 272 12.31 -10.25 5.49
CA VAL A 272 12.62 -9.50 6.72
C VAL A 272 11.96 -10.14 7.94
N ILE A 273 10.68 -10.47 7.84
CA ILE A 273 9.94 -11.10 8.96
C ILE A 273 10.49 -12.49 9.29
N ASP A 274 10.76 -13.31 8.27
CA ASP A 274 11.35 -14.65 8.47
C ASP A 274 12.74 -14.54 9.14
N TYR A 275 13.54 -13.51 8.77
CA TYR A 275 14.81 -13.24 9.44
C TYR A 275 14.61 -12.90 10.92
N CYS A 276 13.64 -12.05 11.26
CA CYS A 276 13.32 -11.74 12.65
C CYS A 276 12.94 -12.99 13.45
N ILE A 277 12.07 -13.83 12.88
CA ILE A 277 11.62 -15.06 13.54
C ILE A 277 12.77 -16.04 13.77
N ILE A 278 13.59 -16.29 12.74
CA ILE A 278 14.70 -17.25 12.80
C ILE A 278 15.78 -16.82 13.80
N ASN A 279 16.01 -15.51 13.92
CA ASN A 279 17.07 -14.96 14.80
C ASN A 279 16.53 -14.46 16.15
N ASN A 280 15.30 -14.84 16.53
CA ASN A 280 14.68 -14.46 17.80
C ASN A 280 14.67 -12.93 18.03
N ILE A 281 14.31 -12.16 16.99
CA ILE A 281 14.26 -10.70 17.00
C ILE A 281 12.83 -10.25 17.25
N GLY A 282 12.57 -9.66 18.42
CA GLY A 282 11.23 -9.20 18.82
C GLY A 282 10.95 -7.73 18.51
N THR A 283 11.96 -6.95 18.04
CA THR A 283 11.76 -5.52 17.71
C THR A 283 12.28 -5.20 16.31
N LEU A 284 11.42 -4.58 15.48
CA LEU A 284 11.78 -4.09 14.14
C LEU A 284 11.70 -2.58 14.11
N VAL A 285 12.82 -1.91 13.84
CA VAL A 285 12.92 -0.45 13.70
C VAL A 285 13.02 -0.11 12.22
N VAL A 286 12.17 0.79 11.72
CA VAL A 286 12.18 1.18 10.30
C VAL A 286 12.35 2.69 10.17
N GLY A 287 13.37 3.10 9.41
CA GLY A 287 13.60 4.49 9.07
C GLY A 287 12.40 5.12 8.39
N TYR A 288 12.04 6.33 8.81
CA TYR A 288 10.90 7.07 8.33
C TYR A 288 11.18 8.56 8.21
N ASN A 289 10.80 9.12 7.06
CA ASN A 289 10.79 10.56 6.86
C ASN A 289 9.47 10.93 6.15
N GLU A 290 8.69 11.85 6.71
CA GLU A 290 7.41 12.28 6.15
C GLU A 290 7.55 12.89 4.76
N THR A 291 8.62 13.65 4.54
CA THR A 291 8.88 14.35 3.27
C THR A 291 9.67 13.54 2.27
N PHE A 292 9.99 12.28 2.56
CA PHE A 292 10.94 11.43 1.84
C PHE A 292 10.69 11.32 0.32
N GLN A 293 9.43 11.45 -0.13
CA GLN A 293 9.05 11.41 -1.56
C GLN A 293 8.54 12.77 -2.09
N HIS A 294 8.43 13.79 -1.24
CA HIS A 294 8.00 15.14 -1.62
C HIS A 294 9.22 16.04 -1.75
N ASN A 295 9.33 16.78 -2.85
CA ASN A 295 10.40 17.76 -3.11
C ASN A 295 11.84 17.22 -3.01
N SER A 296 12.06 15.95 -3.37
CA SER A 296 13.41 15.38 -3.36
C SER A 296 14.26 15.94 -4.52
N HIS A 297 15.30 16.71 -4.21
CA HIS A 297 16.23 17.28 -5.18
C HIS A 297 17.45 16.37 -5.47
N ILE A 298 17.19 15.07 -5.70
CA ILE A 298 18.25 14.06 -5.95
C ILE A 298 18.60 13.88 -7.45
N GLY A 299 18.17 14.84 -8.29
CA GLY A 299 18.35 14.83 -9.73
C GLY A 299 17.22 14.10 -10.50
N LYS A 300 16.92 14.53 -11.73
CA LYS A 300 15.75 14.09 -12.53
C LYS A 300 15.61 12.57 -12.64
N GLN A 301 16.71 11.86 -12.94
CA GLN A 301 16.70 10.40 -13.12
C GLN A 301 16.54 9.64 -11.79
N ASN A 302 17.16 10.13 -10.72
CA ASN A 302 17.02 9.54 -9.39
C ASN A 302 15.62 9.79 -8.82
N ASN A 303 15.07 10.99 -8.98
CA ASN A 303 13.69 11.30 -8.59
C ASN A 303 12.69 10.39 -9.29
N GLN A 304 12.81 10.16 -10.60
CA GLN A 304 11.93 9.25 -11.31
C GLN A 304 11.99 7.81 -10.80
N ASN A 305 13.19 7.32 -10.46
CA ASN A 305 13.36 5.99 -9.88
C ASN A 305 12.80 5.91 -8.45
N PHE A 306 12.99 6.96 -7.66
CA PHE A 306 12.61 7.06 -6.26
C PHE A 306 11.09 7.11 -6.07
N VAL A 307 10.40 7.99 -6.80
CA VAL A 307 8.95 8.17 -6.74
C VAL A 307 8.20 6.89 -7.17
N ASN A 308 8.80 6.06 -8.02
CA ASN A 308 8.19 4.82 -8.52
C ASN A 308 8.32 3.62 -7.56
N ILE A 309 9.02 3.74 -6.41
CA ILE A 309 9.08 2.68 -5.39
C ILE A 309 8.05 2.98 -4.29
N PRO A 310 7.09 2.09 -4.03
CA PRO A 310 6.03 2.34 -3.06
C PRO A 310 6.48 2.07 -1.61
N TYR A 311 7.38 2.90 -1.06
CA TYR A 311 7.91 2.76 0.31
C TYR A 311 6.81 2.78 1.39
N GLY A 312 5.76 3.60 1.21
CA GLY A 312 4.61 3.59 2.11
C GLY A 312 3.94 2.22 2.19
N GLN A 313 3.76 1.54 1.03
CA GLN A 313 3.22 0.18 1.02
C GLN A 313 4.16 -0.84 1.66
N LEU A 314 5.50 -0.67 1.48
CA LEU A 314 6.50 -1.53 2.10
C LEU A 314 6.41 -1.44 3.63
N ARG A 315 6.40 -0.22 4.17
CA ARG A 315 6.27 0.04 5.62
C ARG A 315 4.96 -0.52 6.19
N ASN A 316 3.83 -0.23 5.55
CA ASN A 316 2.54 -0.74 6.00
C ASN A 316 2.49 -2.28 6.00
N LYS A 317 3.15 -2.93 5.02
CA LYS A 317 3.26 -4.40 4.96
C LYS A 317 4.14 -4.95 6.09
N LEU A 318 5.25 -4.31 6.39
CA LEU A 318 6.09 -4.66 7.55
C LEU A 318 5.30 -4.51 8.85
N GLU A 319 4.63 -3.37 9.05
CA GLU A 319 3.86 -3.06 10.26
C GLU A 319 2.77 -4.12 10.53
N TYR A 320 1.94 -4.48 9.54
CA TYR A 320 0.88 -5.46 9.80
C TYR A 320 1.43 -6.89 9.97
N LEU A 321 2.53 -7.26 9.31
CA LEU A 321 3.15 -8.58 9.50
C LEU A 321 3.91 -8.67 10.82
N CYS A 322 4.51 -7.59 11.30
CA CYS A 322 5.03 -7.50 12.66
C CYS A 322 3.91 -7.76 13.67
N LYS A 323 2.79 -7.03 13.56
CA LYS A 323 1.62 -7.24 14.41
C LYS A 323 1.07 -8.66 14.35
N LEU A 324 1.07 -9.30 13.17
CA LEU A 324 0.63 -10.69 13.01
C LEU A 324 1.54 -11.69 13.73
N ASN A 325 2.84 -11.41 13.83
CA ASN A 325 3.86 -12.30 14.39
C ASN A 325 4.38 -11.88 15.76
N ASP A 326 3.66 -10.99 16.47
CA ASP A 326 4.04 -10.49 17.79
C ASP A 326 5.43 -9.86 17.83
N ILE A 327 5.76 -9.08 16.79
CA ILE A 327 6.99 -8.29 16.69
C ILE A 327 6.64 -6.82 16.94
N VAL A 328 7.36 -6.17 17.83
CA VAL A 328 7.23 -4.73 18.09
C VAL A 328 7.71 -3.96 16.86
N PHE A 329 6.87 -3.08 16.32
CA PHE A 329 7.19 -2.26 15.14
C PHE A 329 7.40 -0.80 15.55
N VAL A 330 8.58 -0.26 15.26
CA VAL A 330 8.97 1.11 15.61
C VAL A 330 9.26 1.89 14.33
N LYS A 331 8.59 3.03 14.14
CA LYS A 331 8.90 4.01 13.08
C LYS A 331 9.86 5.05 13.66
N GLN A 332 11.08 5.08 13.14
CA GLN A 332 12.10 6.00 13.59
C GLN A 332 12.35 7.11 12.58
N GLU A 333 12.26 8.35 13.02
CA GLU A 333 12.66 9.50 12.21
C GLU A 333 14.15 9.39 11.84
N GLU A 334 14.50 9.59 10.55
CA GLU A 334 15.83 9.26 9.99
C GLU A 334 16.66 10.49 9.57
N SER A 335 16.30 11.71 9.98
CA SER A 335 17.11 12.89 9.66
C SER A 335 18.56 12.71 10.10
N TYR A 336 19.48 13.07 9.21
CA TYR A 336 20.93 13.03 9.39
C TYR A 336 21.55 11.66 9.60
N THR A 337 20.80 10.55 9.67
CA THR A 337 21.35 9.19 9.89
C THR A 337 22.35 8.75 8.82
N SER A 338 22.22 9.23 7.59
CA SER A 338 23.16 8.94 6.48
C SER A 338 24.41 9.85 6.48
N LYS A 339 24.37 10.97 7.23
CA LYS A 339 25.50 11.92 7.33
C LYS A 339 26.35 11.68 8.57
N SER A 340 25.72 11.37 9.70
CA SER A 340 26.38 11.12 10.99
C SER A 340 27.21 9.84 10.93
N SER A 341 28.33 9.84 11.59
CA SER A 341 29.18 8.65 11.79
C SER A 341 28.71 7.87 13.02
N PHE A 342 28.28 6.62 12.80
CA PHE A 342 27.93 5.72 13.91
C PHE A 342 29.17 5.44 14.81
N TRP A 343 30.28 5.09 14.17
CA TRP A 343 31.50 4.68 14.87
C TRP A 343 32.17 5.81 15.64
N ASP A 344 32.05 7.05 15.14
CA ASP A 344 32.60 8.24 15.82
C ASP A 344 31.56 8.83 16.82
N ARG A 345 30.40 8.21 16.99
CA ARG A 345 29.35 8.61 17.93
C ARG A 345 28.80 10.02 17.70
N ASP A 346 28.80 10.49 16.45
CA ASP A 346 28.24 11.80 16.10
C ASP A 346 26.80 11.97 16.62
N ASP A 347 26.43 13.18 16.96
CA ASP A 347 25.04 13.50 17.31
C ASP A 347 24.06 13.21 16.17
N LEU A 348 22.82 12.87 16.54
CA LEU A 348 21.73 12.57 15.62
C LEU A 348 20.59 13.59 15.80
N PRO A 349 20.77 14.83 15.32
CA PRO A 349 19.74 15.86 15.46
C PRO A 349 18.46 15.50 14.67
N VAL A 350 17.35 16.18 15.00
CA VAL A 350 16.13 16.15 14.23
C VAL A 350 16.09 17.35 13.30
N TYR A 351 15.69 17.14 12.04
CA TYR A 351 15.55 18.23 11.08
C TYR A 351 14.35 19.12 11.45
N ASN A 352 14.57 20.41 11.52
CA ASN A 352 13.52 21.41 11.69
C ASN A 352 13.44 22.27 10.43
N ALA A 353 12.31 22.18 9.70
CA ALA A 353 12.10 22.92 8.47
C ALA A 353 11.97 24.44 8.70
N ASP A 354 11.45 24.86 9.86
CA ASP A 354 11.25 26.27 10.22
C ASP A 354 12.55 26.95 10.67
N ASN A 355 13.54 26.17 11.12
CA ASN A 355 14.84 26.64 11.53
C ASN A 355 15.95 25.64 11.10
N PRO A 356 16.28 25.58 9.81
CA PRO A 356 17.29 24.65 9.30
C PRO A 356 18.69 25.01 9.83
N LYS A 357 19.35 24.05 10.48
CA LYS A 357 20.72 24.19 11.00
C LYS A 357 21.66 23.24 10.26
N GLU A 358 22.88 23.73 10.04
CA GLU A 358 23.97 22.86 9.61
C GLU A 358 24.67 22.25 10.83
N TYR A 359 24.95 20.95 10.74
CA TYR A 359 25.63 20.21 11.81
C TYR A 359 26.95 19.65 11.28
N PRO A 360 28.05 19.83 11.99
CA PRO A 360 29.34 19.18 11.66
C PRO A 360 29.23 17.68 11.97
N PHE A 361 29.78 16.86 11.10
CA PHE A 361 29.90 15.41 11.31
C PHE A 361 31.35 14.99 11.17
N SER A 362 31.81 14.04 12.01
CA SER A 362 33.20 13.58 12.07
C SER A 362 33.62 12.82 10.81
N GLY A 363 32.70 12.02 10.25
CA GLY A 363 32.93 11.24 9.05
C GLY A 363 32.37 11.88 7.79
N ARG A 364 32.63 11.26 6.62
CA ARG A 364 32.09 11.72 5.35
C ARG A 364 31.83 10.58 4.38
N ARG A 365 30.83 10.74 3.54
CA ARG A 365 30.56 9.83 2.41
C ARG A 365 31.59 10.11 1.32
N LEU A 366 32.43 9.13 0.98
CA LEU A 366 33.42 9.24 -0.09
C LEU A 366 32.80 9.15 -1.45
N HIS A 367 31.97 8.13 -1.65
CA HIS A 367 31.16 7.92 -2.84
C HIS A 367 29.96 7.03 -2.50
N ARG A 368 29.15 6.69 -3.48
CA ARG A 368 27.96 5.86 -3.26
C ARG A 368 28.34 4.49 -2.67
N GLY A 369 27.79 4.17 -1.50
CA GLY A 369 28.02 2.90 -0.81
C GLY A 369 29.23 2.86 0.11
N LEU A 370 30.08 3.91 0.16
CA LEU A 370 31.27 3.96 1.01
C LEU A 370 31.27 5.23 1.88
N TYR A 371 31.44 5.03 3.16
CA TYR A 371 31.56 6.07 4.20
C TYR A 371 32.90 5.96 4.89
N LYS A 372 33.58 7.09 5.15
CA LYS A 372 34.86 7.16 5.88
C LYS A 372 34.63 7.82 7.21
N THR A 373 35.03 7.15 8.29
CA THR A 373 35.01 7.66 9.68
C THR A 373 36.14 8.65 9.92
N ALA A 374 36.10 9.37 11.04
CA ALA A 374 37.16 10.26 11.46
C ALA A 374 38.48 9.49 11.65
N SER A 375 38.45 8.28 12.21
CA SER A 375 39.59 7.39 12.38
C SER A 375 40.16 6.84 11.07
N GLY A 376 39.58 7.17 9.92
CA GLY A 376 40.00 6.72 8.59
C GLY A 376 39.46 5.36 8.17
N LYS A 377 38.71 4.65 9.01
CA LYS A 377 38.05 3.39 8.67
C LYS A 377 36.99 3.62 7.57
N THR A 378 36.94 2.74 6.57
CA THR A 378 35.93 2.76 5.52
C THR A 378 34.86 1.69 5.77
N ILE A 379 33.60 2.07 5.71
CA ILE A 379 32.46 1.22 6.02
C ILE A 379 31.37 1.34 4.92
N ASN A 380 30.45 0.40 4.90
CA ASN A 380 29.29 0.52 4.02
C ASN A 380 28.38 1.68 4.48
N ALA A 381 28.12 2.64 3.59
CA ALA A 381 27.39 3.86 3.91
C ALA A 381 25.91 3.60 4.31
N ASP A 382 25.28 2.58 3.72
CA ASP A 382 23.88 2.26 4.02
C ASP A 382 23.78 1.46 5.34
N VAL A 383 24.80 0.66 5.68
CA VAL A 383 24.94 0.04 7.01
C VAL A 383 25.14 1.11 8.10
N ASN A 384 25.97 2.14 7.84
CA ASN A 384 26.11 3.27 8.76
C ASN A 384 24.75 3.95 9.01
N GLY A 385 23.95 4.16 7.96
CA GLY A 385 22.59 4.71 8.07
C GLY A 385 21.67 3.84 8.94
N ALA A 386 21.63 2.54 8.70
CA ALA A 386 20.82 1.59 9.47
C ALA A 386 21.24 1.52 10.97
N LEU A 387 22.54 1.55 11.26
CA LEU A 387 23.08 1.63 12.63
C LEU A 387 22.64 2.91 13.34
N ASN A 388 22.68 4.05 12.65
CA ASN A 388 22.24 5.32 13.19
C ASN A 388 20.72 5.37 13.41
N ILE A 389 19.91 4.73 12.55
CA ILE A 389 18.46 4.55 12.76
C ILE A 389 18.21 3.75 14.05
N MET A 390 18.93 2.65 14.27
CA MET A 390 18.82 1.85 15.49
C MET A 390 19.23 2.68 16.72
N ARG A 391 20.37 3.36 16.67
CA ARG A 391 20.87 4.21 17.76
C ARG A 391 19.86 5.31 18.12
N LYS A 392 19.32 5.99 17.12
CA LYS A 392 18.35 7.09 17.29
C LYS A 392 17.02 6.61 17.91
N SER A 393 16.64 5.36 17.68
CA SER A 393 15.42 4.77 18.24
C SER A 393 15.51 4.46 19.73
N SER A 394 16.73 4.32 20.26
CA SER A 394 16.99 4.00 21.68
C SER A 394 16.27 2.76 22.20
N VAL A 395 15.87 1.84 21.32
CA VAL A 395 15.11 0.62 21.70
C VAL A 395 16.00 -0.47 22.29
N VAL A 396 17.31 -0.42 22.01
CA VAL A 396 18.31 -1.38 22.50
C VAL A 396 19.64 -0.68 22.81
N ASP A 397 20.44 -1.29 23.69
CA ASP A 397 21.81 -0.83 23.94
C ASP A 397 22.71 -1.18 22.75
N MET A 398 23.47 -0.21 22.27
CA MET A 398 24.36 -0.32 21.12
C MET A 398 25.85 -0.48 21.50
N ASN A 399 26.18 -0.48 22.78
CA ASN A 399 27.58 -0.47 23.25
C ASN A 399 28.38 -1.67 22.73
N ILE A 400 27.79 -2.84 22.63
CA ILE A 400 28.42 -4.06 22.12
C ILE A 400 28.84 -3.91 20.65
N LEU A 401 28.10 -3.13 19.83
CA LEU A 401 28.40 -2.98 18.41
C LEU A 401 29.63 -2.09 18.14
N TYR A 402 29.95 -1.15 19.02
CA TYR A 402 31.11 -0.29 18.84
C TYR A 402 32.45 -1.06 18.89
N SER A 403 32.47 -2.22 19.55
CA SER A 403 33.65 -3.09 19.62
C SER A 403 33.72 -4.15 18.52
N ARG A 404 32.62 -4.37 17.75
CA ARG A 404 32.54 -5.40 16.71
C ARG A 404 32.75 -4.79 15.32
N GLY A 405 33.73 -5.30 14.55
CA GLY A 405 34.00 -4.86 13.18
C GLY A 405 33.18 -5.56 12.09
N GLU A 406 32.42 -6.59 12.43
CA GLU A 406 31.77 -7.51 11.44
C GLU A 406 30.48 -6.95 10.80
N VAL A 407 29.92 -5.86 11.35
CA VAL A 407 28.64 -5.31 10.91
C VAL A 407 28.72 -4.62 9.54
N ASP A 408 29.89 -4.21 9.11
CA ASP A 408 30.12 -3.41 7.88
C ASP A 408 30.23 -4.23 6.58
N THR A 409 30.15 -5.57 6.67
CA THR A 409 30.19 -6.50 5.53
C THR A 409 28.84 -7.19 5.30
N PRO A 410 27.81 -6.46 4.81
CA PRO A 410 26.46 -7.01 4.71
C PRO A 410 26.35 -8.08 3.64
N ILE A 411 25.63 -9.17 3.97
CA ILE A 411 25.27 -10.23 3.02
C ILE A 411 24.25 -9.67 2.02
N ARG A 412 24.55 -9.77 0.73
CA ARG A 412 23.62 -9.31 -0.32
C ARG A 412 22.63 -10.39 -0.71
N ILE A 413 21.36 -10.10 -0.53
CA ILE A 413 20.22 -10.97 -0.87
C ILE A 413 19.57 -10.47 -2.16
N ARG A 414 19.46 -11.34 -3.16
CA ARG A 414 18.71 -11.12 -4.39
C ARG A 414 17.39 -11.87 -4.31
N ILE A 415 16.29 -11.14 -4.44
CA ILE A 415 14.95 -11.74 -4.49
C ILE A 415 14.65 -12.15 -5.93
N ALA A 416 14.31 -13.43 -6.12
CA ALA A 416 14.00 -14.04 -7.43
C ALA A 416 12.57 -13.67 -7.93
#